data_3933f997277dd49c430f28fcd45cfa6c
#
_entry.id   3933f997277dd49c430f28fcd45cfa6c
#
_cell.length_a   1.000
_cell.length_b   1.000
_cell.length_c   1.000
_cell.angle_alpha   90.00
_cell.angle_beta   90.00
_cell.angle_gamma   90.00
#
_symmetry.space_group_name_H-M   'P 1'
#
loop_
_entity.id
_entity.type
_entity.pdbx_description
1 polymer ?
#
loop_
_entity_poly.entity_id
_entity_poly.type
_entity_poly.pdbx_seq_one_letter_code
_entity_poly.pdbx_strand_id
1 'polypeptide(L)'
;AQLVANKSYTINMKNKNELLDVIRRENPTYILPEVEAINIQALFDAQNEGFHVIPNADAVNKTMNRKNIREFAAVELGLPTSQYEFVTTFEALQVAASKIGFPCVIKPVMSSSGHGQSVARTPDDLQKSWEMAKEARGDASELIVEEFITFDYEITMLTARHETQTVFCEPIGHIQKDGDYIFSWQPMDMSEIAKAKSQEIAKKVTDGLGGRGIFGVELFVKGDDVYFSEVSPRPHDTGMVTMITQSQSEFALHVRAVLGLPLDYVDYGCGASAAYKAKEDTFNPIIDIKSAAFTQNSFVRVFGKPQSHVGRRMAVALTFDKQSSQVALDKAKELIKEFSDK
;
A
#
# COMPACT_ATOMS: atom_id res chain seq x y z
N ALA A 1 -3.45 16.24 4.32
CA ALA A 1 -3.57 16.49 5.76
C ALA A 1 -3.11 17.91 6.14
N GLN A 2 -1.93 18.36 5.69
CA GLN A 2 -1.35 19.65 6.08
C GLN A 2 -2.31 20.86 5.98
N LEU A 3 -3.15 20.92 4.93
CA LEU A 3 -4.08 22.02 4.71
C LEU A 3 -5.26 22.06 5.69
N VAL A 4 -5.55 20.97 6.37
CA VAL A 4 -6.66 20.84 7.32
C VAL A 4 -6.17 20.59 8.76
N ALA A 5 -4.86 20.52 8.96
CA ALA A 5 -4.26 20.35 10.26
C ALA A 5 -4.28 21.66 11.07
N ASN A 6 -4.46 21.56 12.37
CA ASN A 6 -4.39 22.73 13.27
C ASN A 6 -3.00 23.37 13.28
N LYS A 7 -1.95 22.52 13.13
CA LYS A 7 -0.56 22.94 12.99
C LYS A 7 0.14 22.05 11.95
N SER A 8 1.11 22.59 11.27
CA SER A 8 1.97 21.85 10.33
C SER A 8 3.42 22.31 10.45
N TYR A 9 4.33 21.39 10.21
CA TYR A 9 5.76 21.61 10.30
C TYR A 9 6.44 21.07 9.05
N THR A 10 7.37 21.84 8.50
CA THR A 10 8.25 21.38 7.42
C THR A 10 9.60 21.03 8.06
N ILE A 11 9.87 19.73 8.16
CA ILE A 11 11.08 19.16 8.74
C ILE A 11 11.63 18.04 7.86
N ASN A 12 12.87 17.67 8.08
CA ASN A 12 13.40 16.42 7.54
C ASN A 12 12.98 15.26 8.46
N MET A 13 11.91 14.54 8.10
CA MET A 13 11.43 13.39 8.89
C MET A 13 12.42 12.22 8.97
N LYS A 14 13.48 12.19 8.14
CA LYS A 14 14.59 11.22 8.28
C LYS A 14 15.60 11.65 9.33
N ASN A 15 15.57 12.92 9.77
CA ASN A 15 16.39 13.41 10.86
C ASN A 15 15.72 13.07 12.20
N LYS A 16 16.37 12.20 12.98
CA LYS A 16 15.88 11.75 14.28
C LYS A 16 15.52 12.91 15.23
N ASN A 17 16.45 13.86 15.37
CA ASN A 17 16.30 14.94 16.33
C ASN A 17 15.17 15.91 15.95
N GLU A 18 15.09 16.31 14.66
CA GLU A 18 14.03 17.20 14.19
C GLU A 18 12.63 16.57 14.41
N LEU A 19 12.50 15.26 14.14
CA LEU A 19 11.23 14.55 14.34
C LEU A 19 10.87 14.44 15.82
N LEU A 20 11.80 14.05 16.69
CA LEU A 20 11.58 13.95 18.13
C LEU A 20 11.27 15.30 18.78
N ASP A 21 11.95 16.37 18.34
CA ASP A 21 11.71 17.72 18.87
C ASP A 21 10.27 18.20 18.57
N VAL A 22 9.75 17.89 17.40
CA VAL A 22 8.35 18.17 17.06
C VAL A 22 7.40 17.33 17.92
N ILE A 23 7.65 16.02 18.04
CA ILE A 23 6.82 15.10 18.86
C ILE A 23 6.77 15.59 20.31
N ARG A 24 7.91 15.86 20.91
CA ARG A 24 7.99 16.32 22.32
C ARG A 24 7.32 17.68 22.54
N ARG A 25 7.52 18.61 21.59
CA ARG A 25 6.93 19.96 21.67
C ARG A 25 5.39 19.93 21.57
N GLU A 26 4.85 19.11 20.65
CA GLU A 26 3.41 19.03 20.43
C GLU A 26 2.70 18.09 21.41
N ASN A 27 3.45 17.18 22.04
CA ASN A 27 2.96 16.21 23.02
C ASN A 27 1.64 15.53 22.58
N PRO A 28 1.62 14.87 21.38
CA PRO A 28 0.39 14.32 20.84
C PRO A 28 -0.05 13.07 21.61
N THR A 29 -1.37 12.84 21.69
CA THR A 29 -1.91 11.60 22.24
C THR A 29 -1.56 10.38 21.39
N TYR A 30 -1.59 10.52 20.06
CA TYR A 30 -1.27 9.46 19.11
C TYR A 30 -0.32 9.97 18.02
N ILE A 31 0.60 9.12 17.63
CA ILE A 31 1.51 9.32 16.50
C ILE A 31 1.16 8.26 15.44
N LEU A 32 0.77 8.72 14.23
CA LEU A 32 0.35 7.87 13.13
C LEU A 32 1.35 7.99 11.97
N PRO A 33 2.30 7.07 11.82
CA PRO A 33 3.21 7.07 10.68
C PRO A 33 2.46 6.68 9.39
N GLU A 34 2.40 7.60 8.42
CA GLU A 34 1.68 7.42 7.15
C GLU A 34 2.61 7.36 5.92
N VAL A 35 3.93 7.48 6.15
CA VAL A 35 4.93 7.50 5.09
C VAL A 35 6.11 6.60 5.42
N GLU A 36 6.72 6.02 4.40
CA GLU A 36 7.91 5.18 4.56
C GLU A 36 9.19 6.01 4.84
N ALA A 37 9.23 7.26 4.40
CA ALA A 37 10.41 8.12 4.55
C ALA A 37 10.46 8.80 5.93
N ILE A 38 10.51 8.01 7.00
CA ILE A 38 10.53 8.46 8.41
C ILE A 38 11.70 7.82 9.18
N ASN A 39 12.21 8.50 10.18
CA ASN A 39 13.26 7.95 11.03
C ASN A 39 12.67 6.97 12.05
N ILE A 40 12.97 5.69 11.89
CA ILE A 40 12.43 4.60 12.73
C ILE A 40 12.93 4.69 14.16
N GLN A 41 14.21 5.07 14.37
CA GLN A 41 14.74 5.18 15.73
C GLN A 41 14.02 6.29 16.52
N ALA A 42 13.57 7.36 15.84
CA ALA A 42 12.74 8.38 16.49
C ALA A 42 11.39 7.83 16.95
N LEU A 43 10.79 6.90 16.19
CA LEU A 43 9.53 6.25 16.62
C LEU A 43 9.74 5.33 17.81
N PHE A 44 10.83 4.55 17.85
CA PHE A 44 11.20 3.74 19.02
C PHE A 44 11.46 4.61 20.26
N ASP A 45 12.22 5.69 20.10
CA ASP A 45 12.50 6.60 21.22
C ASP A 45 11.22 7.26 21.73
N ALA A 46 10.35 7.74 20.83
CA ALA A 46 9.06 8.29 21.22
C ALA A 46 8.20 7.26 21.98
N GLN A 47 8.15 6.01 21.51
CA GLN A 47 7.42 4.95 22.18
C GLN A 47 8.00 4.64 23.57
N ASN A 48 9.33 4.64 23.73
CA ASN A 48 10.01 4.46 25.01
C ASN A 48 9.78 5.65 25.96
N GLU A 49 9.56 6.84 25.44
CA GLU A 49 9.17 8.04 26.21
C GLU A 49 7.70 8.05 26.61
N GLY A 50 6.92 7.03 26.20
CA GLY A 50 5.51 6.88 26.58
C GLY A 50 4.50 7.42 25.56
N PHE A 51 4.94 7.87 24.39
CA PHE A 51 4.03 8.25 23.31
C PHE A 51 3.40 7.03 22.65
N HIS A 52 2.15 7.14 22.25
CA HIS A 52 1.43 6.08 21.56
C HIS A 52 1.70 6.14 20.05
N VAL A 53 2.67 5.37 19.57
CA VAL A 53 2.93 5.16 18.13
C VAL A 53 2.00 4.08 17.61
N ILE A 54 1.22 4.35 16.56
CA ILE A 54 0.20 3.46 16.02
C ILE A 54 0.29 3.36 14.48
N PRO A 55 0.49 2.14 13.95
CA PRO A 55 0.81 0.93 14.68
C PRO A 55 2.13 1.09 15.43
N ASN A 56 2.55 0.12 16.22
CA ASN A 56 3.79 0.26 17.00
C ASN A 56 5.04 0.45 16.13
N ALA A 57 6.12 0.97 16.71
CA ALA A 57 7.36 1.28 15.97
C ALA A 57 7.99 0.02 15.33
N ASP A 58 7.82 -1.16 15.93
CA ASP A 58 8.33 -2.42 15.38
C ASP A 58 7.57 -2.84 14.11
N ALA A 59 6.25 -2.71 14.09
CA ALA A 59 5.45 -2.96 12.90
C ALA A 59 5.87 -2.04 11.73
N VAL A 60 6.09 -0.74 12.01
CA VAL A 60 6.59 0.20 11.00
C VAL A 60 7.97 -0.21 10.51
N ASN A 61 8.88 -0.58 11.42
CA ASN A 61 10.24 -1.02 11.08
C ASN A 61 10.24 -2.28 10.19
N LYS A 62 9.45 -3.29 10.53
CA LYS A 62 9.37 -4.54 9.76
C LYS A 62 8.83 -4.28 8.35
N THR A 63 7.80 -3.47 8.22
CA THR A 63 7.11 -3.25 6.94
C THR A 63 7.83 -2.28 6.00
N MET A 64 8.73 -1.44 6.51
CA MET A 64 9.54 -0.52 5.69
C MET A 64 10.71 -1.20 4.96
N ASN A 65 11.09 -2.40 5.35
CA ASN A 65 12.23 -3.11 4.80
C ASN A 65 11.77 -4.46 4.23
N ARG A 66 11.96 -4.66 2.91
CA ARG A 66 11.54 -5.90 2.23
C ARG A 66 12.17 -7.16 2.82
N LYS A 67 13.41 -7.06 3.31
CA LYS A 67 14.05 -8.19 3.98
C LYS A 67 13.32 -8.55 5.26
N ASN A 68 13.11 -7.55 6.12
CA ASN A 68 12.47 -7.77 7.41
C ASN A 68 11.07 -8.37 7.25
N ILE A 69 10.25 -7.80 6.36
CA ILE A 69 8.88 -8.29 6.16
C ILE A 69 8.85 -9.65 5.46
N ARG A 70 9.79 -9.93 4.54
CA ARG A 70 9.88 -11.23 3.86
C ARG A 70 10.31 -12.33 4.83
N GLU A 71 11.35 -12.11 5.64
CA GLU A 71 11.81 -13.05 6.66
C GLU A 71 10.74 -13.26 7.73
N PHE A 72 10.07 -12.19 8.19
CA PHE A 72 8.96 -12.27 9.10
C PHE A 72 7.82 -13.15 8.55
N ALA A 73 7.36 -12.91 7.33
CA ALA A 73 6.27 -13.68 6.74
C ALA A 73 6.67 -15.15 6.46
N ALA A 74 7.82 -15.38 5.83
CA ALA A 74 8.23 -16.69 5.36
C ALA A 74 8.80 -17.57 6.49
N VAL A 75 9.64 -16.99 7.37
CA VAL A 75 10.39 -17.76 8.38
C VAL A 75 9.69 -17.73 9.74
N GLU A 76 9.31 -16.55 10.25
CA GLU A 76 8.69 -16.47 11.58
C GLU A 76 7.24 -16.97 11.57
N LEU A 77 6.46 -16.61 10.51
CA LEU A 77 5.04 -16.98 10.42
C LEU A 77 4.77 -18.23 9.57
N GLY A 78 5.75 -18.71 8.81
CA GLY A 78 5.61 -19.89 7.94
C GLY A 78 4.56 -19.71 6.85
N LEU A 79 4.39 -18.50 6.32
CA LEU A 79 3.40 -18.19 5.29
C LEU A 79 3.90 -18.56 3.90
N PRO A 80 3.01 -18.93 2.97
CA PRO A 80 3.35 -19.06 1.57
C PRO A 80 3.80 -17.70 1.00
N THR A 81 5.01 -17.66 0.44
CA THR A 81 5.58 -16.49 -0.26
C THR A 81 6.26 -16.96 -1.54
N SER A 82 6.68 -16.03 -2.42
CA SER A 82 7.65 -16.35 -3.47
C SER A 82 8.94 -16.89 -2.85
N GLN A 83 9.64 -17.80 -3.54
CA GLN A 83 11.03 -18.12 -3.19
C GLN A 83 11.88 -16.88 -3.33
N TYR A 84 12.89 -16.71 -2.47
CA TYR A 84 13.70 -15.49 -2.48
C TYR A 84 15.13 -15.74 -2.02
N GLU A 85 16.04 -14.86 -2.44
CA GLU A 85 17.42 -14.77 -1.98
C GLU A 85 17.82 -13.31 -1.85
N PHE A 86 18.66 -12.99 -0.85
CA PHE A 86 19.24 -11.66 -0.69
C PHE A 86 20.66 -11.64 -1.23
N VAL A 87 21.00 -10.60 -1.98
CA VAL A 87 22.29 -10.49 -2.67
C VAL A 87 22.88 -9.09 -2.57
N THR A 88 24.20 -9.00 -2.45
CA THR A 88 24.94 -7.73 -2.35
C THR A 88 25.93 -7.52 -3.50
N THR A 89 26.20 -8.57 -4.30
CA THR A 89 27.10 -8.52 -5.46
C THR A 89 26.42 -9.05 -6.70
N PHE A 90 26.94 -8.70 -7.87
CA PHE A 90 26.40 -9.17 -9.16
C PHE A 90 26.60 -10.69 -9.33
N GLU A 91 27.73 -11.22 -8.88
CA GLU A 91 27.99 -12.66 -8.92
C GLU A 91 26.99 -13.44 -8.05
N ALA A 92 26.67 -12.91 -6.85
CA ALA A 92 25.65 -13.50 -5.99
C ALA A 92 24.25 -13.43 -6.65
N LEU A 93 23.95 -12.34 -7.36
CA LEU A 93 22.71 -12.21 -8.14
C LEU A 93 22.58 -13.31 -9.20
N GLN A 94 23.66 -13.57 -9.97
CA GLN A 94 23.67 -14.62 -10.99
C GLN A 94 23.41 -16.01 -10.39
N VAL A 95 24.04 -16.31 -9.24
CA VAL A 95 23.84 -17.58 -8.55
C VAL A 95 22.41 -17.70 -8.02
N ALA A 96 21.89 -16.66 -7.37
CA ALA A 96 20.53 -16.64 -6.82
C ALA A 96 19.47 -16.77 -7.93
N ALA A 97 19.60 -16.03 -9.02
CA ALA A 97 18.69 -16.11 -10.17
C ALA A 97 18.72 -17.51 -10.83
N SER A 98 19.90 -18.13 -10.92
CA SER A 98 20.01 -19.50 -11.44
C SER A 98 19.35 -20.54 -10.52
N LYS A 99 19.37 -20.33 -9.20
CA LYS A 99 18.73 -21.20 -8.21
C LYS A 99 17.20 -21.03 -8.19
N ILE A 100 16.71 -19.80 -8.24
CA ILE A 100 15.29 -19.47 -8.25
C ILE A 100 14.64 -19.83 -9.58
N GLY A 101 15.38 -19.64 -10.69
CA GLY A 101 14.89 -19.83 -12.04
C GLY A 101 14.41 -18.54 -12.70
N PHE A 102 14.07 -18.63 -13.98
CA PHE A 102 13.58 -17.53 -14.80
C PHE A 102 12.14 -17.78 -15.25
N PRO A 103 11.30 -16.73 -15.33
CA PRO A 103 11.61 -15.35 -14.96
C PRO A 103 11.75 -15.15 -13.43
N CYS A 104 12.55 -14.19 -13.02
CA CYS A 104 12.65 -13.76 -11.62
C CYS A 104 12.54 -12.24 -11.48
N VAL A 105 12.19 -11.76 -10.29
CA VAL A 105 12.02 -10.34 -9.99
C VAL A 105 13.19 -9.88 -9.13
N ILE A 106 13.81 -8.77 -9.51
CA ILE A 106 14.92 -8.15 -8.78
C ILE A 106 14.47 -6.79 -8.25
N LYS A 107 14.62 -6.57 -6.94
CA LYS A 107 14.19 -5.34 -6.26
C LYS A 107 15.26 -4.87 -5.26
N PRO A 108 15.46 -3.55 -5.08
CA PRO A 108 16.17 -3.04 -3.91
C PRO A 108 15.41 -3.38 -2.63
N VAL A 109 16.13 -3.72 -1.56
CA VAL A 109 15.51 -4.03 -0.25
C VAL A 109 14.80 -2.80 0.33
N MET A 110 15.35 -1.60 0.11
CA MET A 110 14.79 -0.34 0.58
C MET A 110 14.32 0.53 -0.59
N SER A 111 13.16 0.23 -1.16
CA SER A 111 12.52 1.10 -2.15
C SER A 111 10.99 0.99 -2.04
N SER A 112 10.27 2.02 -2.48
CA SER A 112 8.81 2.07 -2.52
C SER A 112 8.30 2.28 -3.95
N SER A 113 7.01 1.99 -4.18
CA SER A 113 6.33 2.24 -5.47
C SER A 113 7.06 1.60 -6.67
N GLY A 114 7.63 0.41 -6.53
CA GLY A 114 8.27 -0.31 -7.63
C GLY A 114 9.58 0.30 -8.17
N HIS A 115 10.10 1.38 -7.56
CA HIS A 115 11.35 2.00 -8.04
C HIS A 115 12.52 1.03 -7.96
N GLY A 116 13.22 0.84 -9.10
CA GLY A 116 14.35 -0.08 -9.24
C GLY A 116 13.96 -1.56 -9.35
N GLN A 117 12.67 -1.86 -9.41
CA GLN A 117 12.19 -3.22 -9.64
C GLN A 117 12.25 -3.57 -11.13
N SER A 118 12.69 -4.78 -11.45
CA SER A 118 12.69 -5.32 -12.80
C SER A 118 12.41 -6.82 -12.83
N VAL A 119 11.99 -7.32 -13.98
CA VAL A 119 11.82 -8.75 -14.26
C VAL A 119 12.91 -9.20 -15.21
N ALA A 120 13.79 -10.09 -14.75
CA ALA A 120 14.73 -10.78 -15.60
C ALA A 120 14.06 -12.05 -16.15
N ARG A 121 13.93 -12.14 -17.47
CA ARG A 121 13.32 -13.29 -18.16
C ARG A 121 14.36 -14.32 -18.57
N THR A 122 15.60 -13.90 -18.73
CA THR A 122 16.75 -14.67 -19.12
C THR A 122 17.98 -14.23 -18.34
N PRO A 123 19.07 -15.01 -18.31
CA PRO A 123 20.34 -14.60 -17.72
C PRO A 123 20.89 -13.28 -18.31
N ASP A 124 20.61 -13.00 -19.58
CA ASP A 124 21.11 -11.78 -20.27
C ASP A 124 20.46 -10.50 -19.72
N ASP A 125 19.30 -10.60 -19.07
CA ASP A 125 18.61 -9.46 -18.44
C ASP A 125 19.24 -9.03 -17.10
N LEU A 126 20.06 -9.89 -16.49
CA LEU A 126 20.54 -9.67 -15.11
C LEU A 126 21.40 -8.41 -14.96
N GLN A 127 22.28 -8.14 -15.94
CA GLN A 127 23.14 -6.95 -15.88
C GLN A 127 22.30 -5.65 -15.85
N LYS A 128 21.33 -5.57 -16.77
CA LYS A 128 20.42 -4.41 -16.81
C LYS A 128 19.59 -4.28 -15.53
N SER A 129 19.10 -5.41 -15.00
CA SER A 129 18.34 -5.44 -13.76
C SER A 129 19.15 -4.98 -12.55
N TRP A 130 20.40 -5.38 -12.49
CA TRP A 130 21.36 -4.95 -11.45
C TRP A 130 21.59 -3.44 -11.50
N GLU A 131 21.90 -2.90 -12.68
CA GLU A 131 22.12 -1.47 -12.88
C GLU A 131 20.90 -0.66 -12.48
N MET A 132 19.72 -1.05 -12.99
CA MET A 132 18.44 -0.39 -12.67
C MET A 132 18.15 -0.40 -11.15
N ALA A 133 18.43 -1.51 -10.47
CA ALA A 133 18.24 -1.60 -9.03
C ALA A 133 19.23 -0.72 -8.25
N LYS A 134 20.50 -0.62 -8.72
CA LYS A 134 21.52 0.23 -8.10
C LYS A 134 21.31 1.73 -8.30
N GLU A 135 20.65 2.12 -9.38
CA GLU A 135 20.31 3.53 -9.67
C GLU A 135 19.04 3.99 -8.92
N ALA A 136 18.31 3.08 -8.32
CA ALA A 136 17.08 3.42 -7.62
C ALA A 136 17.31 4.33 -6.41
N ARG A 137 16.35 5.19 -6.14
CA ARG A 137 16.35 6.02 -4.93
C ARG A 137 16.17 5.13 -3.70
N GLY A 138 17.11 5.19 -2.78
CA GLY A 138 17.07 4.42 -1.52
C GLY A 138 18.41 3.75 -1.24
N ASP A 139 18.40 2.80 -0.30
CA ASP A 139 19.55 1.94 -0.05
C ASP A 139 19.51 0.75 -1.00
N ALA A 140 20.35 0.79 -2.02
CA ALA A 140 20.53 -0.29 -2.99
C ALA A 140 21.78 -1.15 -2.66
N SER A 141 22.24 -1.15 -1.40
CA SER A 141 23.37 -1.99 -0.97
C SER A 141 23.02 -3.48 -1.03
N GLU A 142 21.78 -3.85 -0.76
CA GLU A 142 21.26 -5.21 -0.81
C GLU A 142 20.04 -5.29 -1.72
N LEU A 143 19.96 -6.33 -2.55
CA LEU A 143 18.82 -6.61 -3.41
C LEU A 143 18.15 -7.91 -2.97
N ILE A 144 16.86 -8.04 -3.26
CA ILE A 144 16.11 -9.28 -3.19
C ILE A 144 15.87 -9.80 -4.61
N VAL A 145 16.11 -11.09 -4.82
CA VAL A 145 15.73 -11.84 -6.02
C VAL A 145 14.57 -12.74 -5.62
N GLU A 146 13.47 -12.63 -6.33
CA GLU A 146 12.25 -13.37 -6.01
C GLU A 146 11.78 -14.19 -7.22
N GLU A 147 11.18 -15.34 -6.94
CA GLU A 147 10.43 -16.10 -7.93
C GLU A 147 9.32 -15.22 -8.53
N PHE A 148 9.19 -15.27 -9.86
CA PHE A 148 8.07 -14.64 -10.53
C PHE A 148 6.84 -15.54 -10.43
N ILE A 149 5.98 -15.27 -9.46
CA ILE A 149 4.71 -16.01 -9.32
C ILE A 149 3.80 -15.64 -10.48
N THR A 150 3.42 -16.65 -11.27
CA THR A 150 2.33 -16.50 -12.25
C THR A 150 1.02 -16.63 -11.51
N PHE A 151 0.39 -15.51 -11.20
CA PHE A 151 -0.89 -15.44 -10.51
C PHE A 151 -2.03 -15.11 -11.48
N ASP A 152 -3.25 -15.42 -11.08
CA ASP A 152 -4.46 -15.07 -11.86
C ASP A 152 -4.85 -13.62 -11.60
N TYR A 153 -4.73 -13.17 -10.34
CA TYR A 153 -4.98 -11.79 -9.90
C TYR A 153 -4.29 -11.48 -8.58
N GLU A 154 -4.17 -10.19 -8.31
CA GLU A 154 -3.65 -9.62 -7.07
C GLU A 154 -4.77 -8.94 -6.30
N ILE A 155 -4.78 -9.10 -4.99
CA ILE A 155 -5.74 -8.45 -4.10
C ILE A 155 -5.06 -7.71 -2.97
N THR A 156 -5.76 -6.71 -2.44
CA THR A 156 -5.50 -6.15 -1.11
C THR A 156 -6.58 -6.62 -0.14
N MET A 157 -6.18 -7.25 0.95
CA MET A 157 -7.04 -7.57 2.09
C MET A 157 -6.86 -6.49 3.16
N LEU A 158 -7.77 -5.50 3.19
CA LEU A 158 -7.78 -4.50 4.25
C LEU A 158 -8.20 -5.14 5.57
N THR A 159 -7.33 -5.05 6.56
CA THR A 159 -7.52 -5.63 7.90
C THR A 159 -7.47 -4.52 8.94
N ALA A 160 -8.60 -4.19 9.53
CA ALA A 160 -8.67 -3.25 10.65
C ALA A 160 -8.65 -4.02 11.97
N ARG A 161 -7.79 -3.59 12.91
CA ARG A 161 -7.67 -4.26 14.21
C ARG A 161 -7.33 -3.34 15.37
N HIS A 162 -7.77 -3.75 16.54
CA HIS A 162 -7.31 -3.29 17.85
C HIS A 162 -7.26 -4.49 18.82
N GLU A 163 -7.07 -4.27 20.12
CA GLU A 163 -6.80 -5.34 21.10
C GLU A 163 -7.87 -6.44 21.16
N THR A 164 -9.12 -6.10 20.93
CA THR A 164 -10.27 -7.01 21.12
C THR A 164 -11.00 -7.39 19.85
N GLN A 165 -10.67 -6.76 18.71
CA GLN A 165 -11.38 -6.99 17.46
C GLN A 165 -10.46 -6.92 16.25
N THR A 166 -10.69 -7.82 15.30
CA THR A 166 -10.10 -7.79 13.95
C THR A 166 -11.23 -7.96 12.94
N VAL A 167 -11.27 -7.08 11.95
CA VAL A 167 -12.27 -7.08 10.88
C VAL A 167 -11.58 -7.01 9.53
N PHE A 168 -12.05 -7.80 8.58
CA PHE A 168 -11.61 -7.80 7.19
C PHE A 168 -12.64 -7.08 6.33
N CYS A 169 -12.21 -6.15 5.49
CA CYS A 169 -13.05 -5.67 4.41
C CYS A 169 -13.18 -6.74 3.32
N GLU A 170 -14.18 -6.62 2.45
CA GLU A 170 -14.24 -7.46 1.27
C GLU A 170 -12.96 -7.33 0.43
N PRO A 171 -12.48 -8.41 -0.21
CA PRO A 171 -11.26 -8.38 -1.00
C PRO A 171 -11.30 -7.31 -2.08
N ILE A 172 -10.20 -6.59 -2.23
CA ILE A 172 -10.07 -5.52 -3.22
C ILE A 172 -9.17 -5.99 -4.35
N GLY A 173 -9.73 -6.14 -5.56
CA GLY A 173 -8.95 -6.31 -6.77
C GLY A 173 -8.35 -4.98 -7.21
N HIS A 174 -7.16 -4.99 -7.78
CA HIS A 174 -6.52 -3.76 -8.24
C HIS A 174 -5.62 -3.96 -9.46
N ILE A 175 -5.33 -2.87 -10.15
CA ILE A 175 -4.37 -2.79 -11.23
C ILE A 175 -3.33 -1.76 -10.85
N GLN A 176 -2.08 -2.19 -10.88
CA GLN A 176 -0.90 -1.33 -10.78
C GLN A 176 -0.24 -1.20 -12.16
N LYS A 177 0.39 -0.06 -12.42
CA LYS A 177 1.26 0.15 -13.56
C LYS A 177 2.50 0.89 -13.11
N ASP A 178 3.66 0.33 -13.44
CA ASP A 178 4.96 0.89 -13.05
C ASP A 178 5.10 1.11 -11.53
N GLY A 179 4.50 0.20 -10.72
CA GLY A 179 4.47 0.25 -9.26
C GLY A 179 3.47 1.24 -8.66
N ASP A 180 2.69 1.93 -9.50
CA ASP A 180 1.65 2.86 -9.04
C ASP A 180 0.25 2.27 -9.20
N TYR A 181 -0.57 2.41 -8.16
CA TYR A 181 -1.99 2.14 -8.21
C TYR A 181 -2.69 3.01 -9.26
N ILE A 182 -3.55 2.38 -10.07
CA ILE A 182 -4.37 3.06 -11.08
C ILE A 182 -5.85 2.85 -10.82
N PHE A 183 -6.26 1.59 -10.65
CA PHE A 183 -7.64 1.19 -10.44
C PHE A 183 -7.75 0.19 -9.30
N SER A 184 -8.86 0.26 -8.55
CA SER A 184 -9.27 -0.81 -7.66
C SER A 184 -10.78 -1.01 -7.71
N TRP A 185 -11.23 -2.19 -7.35
CA TRP A 185 -12.66 -2.53 -7.27
C TRP A 185 -12.93 -3.49 -6.11
N GLN A 186 -14.13 -3.43 -5.59
CA GLN A 186 -14.58 -4.22 -4.45
C GLN A 186 -16.05 -4.60 -4.62
N PRO A 187 -16.41 -5.87 -4.32
CA PRO A 187 -15.50 -6.96 -3.98
C PRO A 187 -14.78 -7.50 -5.23
N MET A 188 -13.60 -8.10 -5.00
CA MET A 188 -12.98 -8.96 -6.00
C MET A 188 -13.74 -10.28 -6.06
N ASP A 189 -14.10 -10.71 -7.26
CA ASP A 189 -14.68 -12.04 -7.48
C ASP A 189 -13.60 -13.12 -7.31
N MET A 190 -13.79 -14.00 -6.34
CA MET A 190 -12.83 -15.04 -6.00
C MET A 190 -13.54 -16.21 -5.31
N SER A 191 -12.89 -17.38 -5.29
CA SER A 191 -13.42 -18.54 -4.58
C SER A 191 -13.48 -18.31 -3.05
N GLU A 192 -14.45 -18.92 -2.39
CA GLU A 192 -14.56 -18.88 -0.92
C GLU A 192 -13.33 -19.48 -0.24
N ILE A 193 -12.67 -20.47 -0.88
CA ILE A 193 -11.44 -21.08 -0.38
C ILE A 193 -10.29 -20.05 -0.40
N ALA A 194 -10.09 -19.39 -1.54
CA ALA A 194 -9.07 -18.37 -1.66
C ALA A 194 -9.34 -17.17 -0.73
N LYS A 195 -10.60 -16.76 -0.57
CA LYS A 195 -11.01 -15.70 0.37
C LYS A 195 -10.67 -16.07 1.81
N ALA A 196 -11.03 -17.28 2.24
CA ALA A 196 -10.73 -17.76 3.60
C ALA A 196 -9.22 -17.82 3.87
N LYS A 197 -8.43 -18.36 2.91
CA LYS A 197 -6.96 -18.37 3.01
C LYS A 197 -6.37 -16.96 3.07
N SER A 198 -6.92 -16.02 2.28
CA SER A 198 -6.50 -14.61 2.28
C SER A 198 -6.72 -13.96 3.65
N GLN A 199 -7.87 -14.19 4.26
CA GLN A 199 -8.17 -13.71 5.60
C GLN A 199 -7.27 -14.36 6.67
N GLU A 200 -6.98 -15.66 6.55
CA GLU A 200 -6.06 -16.36 7.47
C GLU A 200 -4.64 -15.77 7.39
N ILE A 201 -4.10 -15.58 6.18
CA ILE A 201 -2.78 -14.96 5.99
C ILE A 201 -2.77 -13.54 6.55
N ALA A 202 -3.76 -12.71 6.19
CA ALA A 202 -3.87 -11.35 6.67
C ALA A 202 -3.97 -11.28 8.20
N LYS A 203 -4.72 -12.20 8.82
CA LYS A 203 -4.80 -12.31 10.27
C LYS A 203 -3.45 -12.63 10.90
N LYS A 204 -2.76 -13.67 10.41
CA LYS A 204 -1.45 -14.07 10.93
C LYS A 204 -0.42 -12.95 10.84
N VAL A 205 -0.37 -12.27 9.69
CA VAL A 205 0.55 -11.14 9.47
C VAL A 205 0.27 -10.00 10.44
N THR A 206 -0.99 -9.57 10.54
CA THR A 206 -1.35 -8.42 11.35
C THR A 206 -1.33 -8.71 12.84
N ASP A 207 -1.63 -9.94 13.28
CA ASP A 207 -1.45 -10.37 14.67
C ASP A 207 0.04 -10.40 15.06
N GLY A 208 0.90 -10.93 14.19
CA GLY A 208 2.33 -10.96 14.42
C GLY A 208 3.01 -9.60 14.41
N LEU A 209 2.56 -8.66 13.58
CA LEU A 209 3.01 -7.26 13.62
C LEU A 209 2.53 -6.55 14.89
N GLY A 210 1.37 -6.93 15.41
CA GLY A 210 0.78 -6.29 16.57
C GLY A 210 0.29 -4.85 16.29
N GLY A 211 -0.01 -4.14 17.37
CA GLY A 211 -0.50 -2.76 17.28
C GLY A 211 -1.98 -2.66 16.86
N ARG A 212 -2.42 -1.44 16.63
CA ARG A 212 -3.78 -1.08 16.19
C ARG A 212 -3.73 -0.40 14.84
N GLY A 213 -4.88 -0.23 14.21
CA GLY A 213 -5.00 0.50 12.95
C GLY A 213 -5.51 -0.37 11.82
N ILE A 214 -5.36 0.12 10.60
CA ILE A 214 -5.66 -0.63 9.40
C ILE A 214 -4.37 -1.07 8.72
N PHE A 215 -4.41 -2.24 8.12
CA PHE A 215 -3.31 -2.84 7.38
C PHE A 215 -3.80 -3.23 6.00
N GLY A 216 -3.08 -2.83 4.96
CA GLY A 216 -3.30 -3.29 3.59
C GLY A 216 -2.39 -4.49 3.31
N VAL A 217 -2.93 -5.70 3.32
CA VAL A 217 -2.17 -6.93 3.05
C VAL A 217 -2.34 -7.30 1.58
N GLU A 218 -1.25 -7.25 0.82
CA GLU A 218 -1.23 -7.58 -0.61
C GLU A 218 -0.92 -9.06 -0.80
N LEU A 219 -1.74 -9.72 -1.63
CA LEU A 219 -1.72 -11.15 -1.83
C LEU A 219 -1.83 -11.50 -3.32
N PHE A 220 -1.02 -12.45 -3.79
CA PHE A 220 -1.19 -13.06 -5.10
C PHE A 220 -2.08 -14.29 -4.99
N VAL A 221 -3.01 -14.45 -5.92
CA VAL A 221 -3.96 -15.57 -5.94
C VAL A 221 -3.81 -16.33 -7.26
N LYS A 222 -3.68 -17.66 -7.15
CA LYS A 222 -3.63 -18.58 -8.27
C LYS A 222 -4.57 -19.77 -7.99
N GLY A 223 -5.72 -19.80 -8.65
CA GLY A 223 -6.78 -20.72 -8.28
C GLY A 223 -7.18 -20.53 -6.82
N ASP A 224 -7.01 -21.56 -6.01
CA ASP A 224 -7.24 -21.52 -4.56
C ASP A 224 -5.96 -21.29 -3.73
N ASP A 225 -4.80 -21.14 -4.37
CA ASP A 225 -3.55 -20.87 -3.67
C ASP A 225 -3.34 -19.36 -3.50
N VAL A 226 -2.90 -18.99 -2.30
CA VAL A 226 -2.70 -17.59 -1.91
C VAL A 226 -1.30 -17.41 -1.37
N TYR A 227 -0.59 -16.40 -1.87
CA TYR A 227 0.79 -16.09 -1.49
C TYR A 227 0.87 -14.69 -0.93
N PHE A 228 1.55 -14.53 0.21
CA PHE A 228 1.84 -13.22 0.77
C PHE A 228 2.84 -12.46 -0.10
N SER A 229 2.50 -11.23 -0.45
CA SER A 229 3.35 -10.31 -1.21
C SER A 229 3.96 -9.23 -0.31
N GLU A 230 3.12 -8.34 0.22
CA GLU A 230 3.56 -7.18 1.02
C GLU A 230 2.48 -6.79 2.03
N VAL A 231 2.83 -5.96 3.01
CA VAL A 231 1.87 -5.33 3.92
C VAL A 231 2.22 -3.88 4.23
N SER A 232 1.23 -3.02 4.13
CA SER A 232 1.31 -1.61 4.54
C SER A 232 0.57 -1.42 5.86
N PRO A 233 1.23 -0.92 6.93
CA PRO A 233 0.61 -0.77 8.25
C PRO A 233 -0.12 0.59 8.38
N ARG A 234 -0.92 0.95 7.38
CA ARG A 234 -1.61 2.23 7.20
C ARG A 234 -2.73 2.08 6.17
N PRO A 235 -3.62 3.09 6.00
CA PRO A 235 -4.53 3.13 4.87
C PRO A 235 -3.81 2.91 3.54
N HIS A 236 -4.41 2.13 2.67
CA HIS A 236 -3.81 1.67 1.43
C HIS A 236 -4.46 2.33 0.21
N ASP A 237 -3.67 2.72 -0.79
CA ASP A 237 -4.18 3.41 -1.98
C ASP A 237 -5.34 2.65 -2.67
N THR A 238 -5.30 1.33 -2.70
CA THR A 238 -6.38 0.50 -3.26
C THR A 238 -7.66 0.58 -2.44
N GLY A 239 -7.54 0.85 -1.13
CA GLY A 239 -8.64 0.96 -0.19
C GLY A 239 -9.51 2.19 -0.36
N MET A 240 -9.12 3.15 -1.20
CA MET A 240 -9.98 4.31 -1.50
C MET A 240 -11.35 3.92 -2.04
N VAL A 241 -11.51 2.74 -2.64
CA VAL A 241 -12.80 2.20 -3.07
C VAL A 241 -13.79 2.06 -1.91
N THR A 242 -13.31 1.82 -0.69
CA THR A 242 -14.16 1.69 0.51
C THR A 242 -14.94 2.97 0.85
N MET A 243 -14.56 4.11 0.29
CA MET A 243 -15.33 5.35 0.46
C MET A 243 -16.70 5.31 -0.20
N ILE A 244 -16.96 4.34 -1.09
CA ILE A 244 -18.25 4.21 -1.78
C ILE A 244 -18.91 2.85 -1.58
N THR A 245 -18.17 1.82 -1.19
CA THR A 245 -18.68 0.45 -1.06
C THR A 245 -19.17 0.13 0.35
N GLN A 246 -18.77 0.89 1.36
CA GLN A 246 -19.12 0.58 2.75
C GLN A 246 -19.34 1.83 3.61
N SER A 247 -20.06 1.67 4.71
CA SER A 247 -20.44 2.76 5.62
C SER A 247 -19.24 3.39 6.36
N GLN A 248 -18.22 2.61 6.63
CA GLN A 248 -16.97 3.05 7.24
C GLN A 248 -15.84 2.83 6.22
N SER A 249 -15.32 3.90 5.64
CA SER A 249 -14.16 3.80 4.75
C SER A 249 -12.93 3.26 5.50
N GLU A 250 -11.90 2.85 4.77
CA GLU A 250 -10.62 2.45 5.37
C GLU A 250 -10.06 3.50 6.33
N PHE A 251 -10.22 4.79 6.00
CA PHE A 251 -9.79 5.90 6.85
C PHE A 251 -10.60 5.97 8.15
N ALA A 252 -11.92 5.77 8.07
CA ALA A 252 -12.79 5.73 9.23
C ALA A 252 -12.48 4.52 10.12
N LEU A 253 -12.30 3.33 9.52
CA LEU A 253 -11.89 2.12 10.23
C LEU A 253 -10.51 2.27 10.89
N HIS A 254 -9.55 2.95 10.22
CA HIS A 254 -8.25 3.25 10.81
C HIS A 254 -8.39 4.10 12.09
N VAL A 255 -9.13 5.21 12.01
CA VAL A 255 -9.37 6.07 13.18
C VAL A 255 -10.08 5.31 14.30
N ARG A 256 -11.09 4.51 13.98
CA ARG A 256 -11.82 3.69 14.96
C ARG A 256 -10.89 2.67 15.62
N ALA A 257 -10.04 2.01 14.85
CA ALA A 257 -9.04 1.07 15.36
C ALA A 257 -8.03 1.77 16.30
N VAL A 258 -7.52 2.95 15.90
CA VAL A 258 -6.62 3.76 16.73
C VAL A 258 -7.25 4.11 18.08
N LEU A 259 -8.54 4.44 18.07
CA LEU A 259 -9.28 4.84 19.27
C LEU A 259 -9.89 3.65 20.06
N GLY A 260 -9.74 2.42 19.58
CA GLY A 260 -10.34 1.23 20.21
C GLY A 260 -11.86 1.20 20.13
N LEU A 261 -12.46 1.86 19.10
CA LEU A 261 -13.90 1.88 18.85
C LEU A 261 -14.32 0.62 18.07
N PRO A 262 -15.60 0.21 18.13
CA PRO A 262 -16.11 -0.92 17.34
C PRO A 262 -15.78 -0.79 15.86
N LEU A 263 -15.34 -1.88 15.22
CA LEU A 263 -14.90 -1.92 13.81
C LEU A 263 -16.00 -2.48 12.87
N ASP A 264 -17.24 -2.22 13.18
CA ASP A 264 -18.38 -2.62 12.34
C ASP A 264 -18.54 -1.70 11.12
N TYR A 265 -19.00 -2.27 10.02
CA TYR A 265 -19.42 -1.52 8.84
C TYR A 265 -20.58 -2.23 8.12
N VAL A 266 -21.32 -1.47 7.33
CA VAL A 266 -22.35 -1.98 6.42
C VAL A 266 -21.77 -1.98 5.02
N ASP A 267 -21.86 -3.11 4.33
CA ASP A 267 -21.56 -3.22 2.91
C ASP A 267 -22.73 -2.66 2.08
N TYR A 268 -22.42 -1.76 1.15
CA TYR A 268 -23.40 -1.15 0.26
C TYR A 268 -23.50 -1.86 -1.10
N GLY A 269 -22.50 -2.68 -1.46
CA GLY A 269 -22.38 -3.38 -2.72
C GLY A 269 -21.09 -3.06 -3.48
N CYS A 270 -21.14 -3.22 -4.80
CA CYS A 270 -19.95 -3.16 -5.64
C CYS A 270 -19.55 -1.73 -5.97
N GLY A 271 -18.24 -1.49 -6.03
CA GLY A 271 -17.71 -0.19 -6.43
C GLY A 271 -16.31 -0.29 -7.03
N ALA A 272 -15.89 0.81 -7.61
CA ALA A 272 -14.52 0.95 -8.13
C ALA A 272 -13.96 2.34 -7.86
N SER A 273 -12.64 2.42 -7.89
CA SER A 273 -11.91 3.68 -7.82
C SER A 273 -10.89 3.79 -8.94
N ALA A 274 -10.69 5.00 -9.45
CA ALA A 274 -9.71 5.33 -10.49
C ALA A 274 -8.92 6.57 -10.08
N ALA A 275 -7.61 6.45 -10.06
CA ALA A 275 -6.73 7.57 -9.69
C ALA A 275 -6.49 8.49 -10.87
N TYR A 276 -6.69 9.80 -10.68
CA TYR A 276 -6.29 10.83 -11.62
C TYR A 276 -4.84 11.26 -11.34
N LYS A 277 -3.99 11.14 -12.35
CA LYS A 277 -2.60 11.60 -12.31
C LYS A 277 -2.45 12.88 -13.11
N ALA A 278 -1.79 13.89 -12.52
CA ALA A 278 -1.49 15.15 -13.17
C ALA A 278 -0.71 14.95 -14.47
N LYS A 279 -1.04 15.73 -15.48
CA LYS A 279 -0.39 15.75 -16.80
C LYS A 279 0.61 16.90 -16.92
N GLU A 280 0.56 17.85 -15.97
CA GLU A 280 1.39 19.05 -15.98
C GLU A 280 1.94 19.37 -14.59
N ASP A 281 3.09 20.05 -14.57
CA ASP A 281 3.68 20.63 -13.38
C ASP A 281 3.10 22.03 -13.16
N THR A 282 2.37 22.22 -12.05
CA THR A 282 1.78 23.54 -11.78
C THR A 282 1.61 23.77 -10.26
N PHE A 283 1.58 25.04 -9.86
CA PHE A 283 1.20 25.47 -8.51
C PHE A 283 -0.29 25.77 -8.46
N ASN A 284 -0.93 25.36 -7.36
CA ASN A 284 -2.39 25.51 -7.15
C ASN A 284 -3.22 24.91 -8.31
N PRO A 285 -3.00 23.63 -8.65
CA PRO A 285 -3.65 23.01 -9.79
C PRO A 285 -5.17 23.00 -9.62
N ILE A 286 -5.87 23.30 -10.70
CA ILE A 286 -7.32 23.15 -10.81
C ILE A 286 -7.58 21.87 -11.60
N ILE A 287 -8.33 20.95 -11.03
CA ILE A 287 -8.73 19.71 -11.68
C ILE A 287 -10.16 19.87 -12.21
N ASP A 288 -10.34 19.77 -13.52
CA ASP A 288 -11.68 19.75 -14.11
C ASP A 288 -12.32 18.38 -13.92
N ILE A 289 -13.44 18.37 -13.19
CA ILE A 289 -14.22 17.18 -12.86
C ILE A 289 -15.68 17.30 -13.34
N LYS A 290 -15.96 18.18 -14.29
CA LYS A 290 -17.35 18.48 -14.72
C LYS A 290 -18.12 17.24 -15.13
N SER A 291 -17.50 16.36 -15.90
CA SER A 291 -18.12 15.11 -16.35
C SER A 291 -18.59 14.24 -15.18
N ALA A 292 -17.81 14.19 -14.11
CA ALA A 292 -18.17 13.44 -12.91
C ALA A 292 -19.43 13.97 -12.22
N ALA A 293 -19.63 15.29 -12.25
CA ALA A 293 -20.82 15.91 -11.65
C ALA A 293 -22.14 15.51 -12.33
N PHE A 294 -22.08 15.06 -13.60
CA PHE A 294 -23.22 14.61 -14.37
C PHE A 294 -23.35 13.09 -14.49
N THR A 295 -22.41 12.34 -13.92
CA THR A 295 -22.41 10.88 -13.96
C THR A 295 -23.12 10.31 -12.72
N GLN A 296 -24.20 9.56 -12.92
CA GLN A 296 -24.93 8.95 -11.81
C GLN A 296 -24.09 7.88 -11.10
N ASN A 297 -24.27 7.76 -9.78
CA ASN A 297 -23.58 6.81 -8.93
C ASN A 297 -22.05 6.95 -9.01
N SER A 298 -21.59 8.19 -9.13
CA SER A 298 -20.17 8.53 -9.09
C SER A 298 -19.89 9.60 -8.04
N PHE A 299 -18.68 9.58 -7.51
CA PHE A 299 -18.17 10.54 -6.54
C PHE A 299 -16.72 10.87 -6.87
N VAL A 300 -16.26 12.03 -6.44
CA VAL A 300 -14.88 12.47 -6.64
C VAL A 300 -14.29 12.97 -5.33
N ARG A 301 -13.03 12.66 -5.12
CA ARG A 301 -12.20 13.30 -4.09
C ARG A 301 -11.00 13.94 -4.76
N VAL A 302 -10.96 15.27 -4.78
CA VAL A 302 -9.78 16.03 -5.12
C VAL A 302 -8.92 16.16 -3.88
N PHE A 303 -7.63 15.82 -3.97
CA PHE A 303 -6.76 15.72 -2.80
C PHE A 303 -6.29 17.08 -2.27
N GLY A 304 -6.53 18.17 -2.99
CA GLY A 304 -6.16 19.53 -2.58
C GLY A 304 -4.65 19.73 -2.42
N LYS A 305 -3.82 19.00 -3.18
CA LYS A 305 -2.38 19.18 -3.15
C LYS A 305 -2.00 20.55 -3.74
N PRO A 306 -1.13 21.33 -3.07
CA PRO A 306 -0.81 22.69 -3.51
C PRO A 306 0.04 22.75 -4.78
N GLN A 307 0.60 21.64 -5.20
CA GLN A 307 1.44 21.52 -6.37
C GLN A 307 1.17 20.20 -7.08
N SER A 308 1.08 20.21 -8.41
CA SER A 308 1.11 19.02 -9.24
C SER A 308 2.50 18.80 -9.84
N HIS A 309 2.79 17.56 -10.14
CA HIS A 309 3.90 17.11 -10.98
C HIS A 309 3.36 16.04 -11.89
N VAL A 310 3.88 15.93 -13.09
CA VAL A 310 3.49 14.87 -14.03
C VAL A 310 3.53 13.51 -13.33
N GLY A 311 2.43 12.76 -13.39
CA GLY A 311 2.26 11.47 -12.73
C GLY A 311 1.82 11.53 -11.27
N ARG A 312 1.79 12.70 -10.62
CA ARG A 312 1.31 12.80 -9.23
C ARG A 312 -0.20 12.61 -9.15
N ARG A 313 -0.65 11.71 -8.28
CA ARG A 313 -2.09 11.50 -8.03
C ARG A 313 -2.72 12.72 -7.38
N MET A 314 -3.73 13.31 -8.03
CA MET A 314 -4.36 14.58 -7.62
C MET A 314 -5.82 14.42 -7.21
N ALA A 315 -6.48 13.37 -7.71
CA ALA A 315 -7.87 13.07 -7.40
C ALA A 315 -8.14 11.57 -7.53
N VAL A 316 -9.28 11.12 -7.04
CA VAL A 316 -9.83 9.80 -7.29
C VAL A 316 -11.28 9.94 -7.71
N ALA A 317 -11.67 9.25 -8.79
CA ALA A 317 -13.05 9.00 -9.16
C ALA A 317 -13.50 7.70 -8.53
N LEU A 318 -14.70 7.71 -7.96
CA LEU A 318 -15.35 6.57 -7.32
C LEU A 318 -16.66 6.29 -8.05
N THR A 319 -16.97 5.05 -8.33
CA THR A 319 -18.20 4.61 -8.98
C THR A 319 -18.82 3.47 -8.22
N PHE A 320 -20.14 3.41 -8.27
CA PHE A 320 -20.94 2.41 -7.57
C PHE A 320 -21.86 1.67 -8.53
N ASP A 321 -22.00 0.38 -8.30
CA ASP A 321 -23.00 -0.47 -8.92
C ASP A 321 -23.53 -1.48 -7.88
N LYS A 322 -24.81 -1.79 -7.91
CA LYS A 322 -25.39 -2.68 -6.91
C LYS A 322 -25.03 -4.16 -7.08
N GLN A 323 -24.62 -4.57 -8.27
CA GLN A 323 -24.54 -5.98 -8.64
C GLN A 323 -23.19 -6.40 -9.21
N SER A 324 -22.40 -5.45 -9.75
CA SER A 324 -21.19 -5.82 -10.50
C SER A 324 -20.03 -4.85 -10.27
N SER A 325 -18.96 -5.37 -9.66
CA SER A 325 -17.71 -4.63 -9.53
C SER A 325 -17.07 -4.35 -10.90
N GLN A 326 -17.27 -5.22 -11.89
CA GLN A 326 -16.78 -5.00 -13.25
C GLN A 326 -17.50 -3.81 -13.92
N VAL A 327 -18.83 -3.70 -13.77
CA VAL A 327 -19.58 -2.53 -14.28
C VAL A 327 -19.11 -1.24 -13.62
N ALA A 328 -18.91 -1.26 -12.30
CA ALA A 328 -18.37 -0.12 -11.59
C ALA A 328 -16.97 0.24 -12.09
N LEU A 329 -16.09 -0.76 -12.30
CA LEU A 329 -14.72 -0.55 -12.79
C LEU A 329 -14.70 0.05 -14.20
N ASP A 330 -15.51 -0.46 -15.11
CA ASP A 330 -15.56 0.06 -16.48
C ASP A 330 -16.06 1.51 -16.49
N LYS A 331 -17.04 1.83 -15.66
CA LYS A 331 -17.51 3.19 -15.45
C LYS A 331 -16.43 4.11 -14.86
N ALA A 332 -15.64 3.64 -13.89
CA ALA A 332 -14.54 4.41 -13.32
C ALA A 332 -13.44 4.68 -14.35
N LYS A 333 -13.12 3.69 -15.20
CA LYS A 333 -12.17 3.82 -16.30
C LYS A 333 -12.59 4.86 -17.33
N GLU A 334 -13.87 4.91 -17.67
CA GLU A 334 -14.38 5.94 -18.58
C GLU A 334 -14.39 7.31 -17.92
N LEU A 335 -14.89 7.39 -16.70
CA LEU A 335 -15.01 8.66 -15.99
C LEU A 335 -13.66 9.37 -15.79
N ILE A 336 -12.60 8.63 -15.48
CA ILE A 336 -11.29 9.25 -15.20
C ILE A 336 -10.64 9.84 -16.44
N LYS A 337 -11.00 9.40 -17.65
CA LYS A 337 -10.49 9.95 -18.92
C LYS A 337 -10.93 11.39 -19.15
N GLU A 338 -12.07 11.76 -18.58
CA GLU A 338 -12.67 13.08 -18.71
C GLU A 338 -12.04 14.12 -17.76
N PHE A 339 -11.19 13.69 -16.84
CA PHE A 339 -10.49 14.61 -15.94
C PHE A 339 -9.33 15.29 -16.65
N SER A 340 -9.13 16.57 -16.37
CA SER A 340 -8.02 17.34 -16.91
C SER A 340 -7.48 18.37 -15.92
N ASP A 341 -6.22 18.72 -16.07
CA ASP A 341 -5.60 19.87 -15.42
C ASP A 341 -6.00 21.14 -16.15
N LYS A 342 -6.20 22.27 -15.40
CA LYS A 342 -6.45 23.63 -15.89
C LYS A 342 -5.50 24.62 -15.24
#